data_008cca53f0c3523dc93daab7f0e95dcc
#
_entry.id   008cca53f0c3523dc93daab7f0e95dcc
#
_cell.length_a   1.000
_cell.length_b   1.000
_cell.length_c   1.000
_cell.angle_alpha   90.00
_cell.angle_beta   90.00
_cell.angle_gamma   90.00
#
_symmetry.space_group_name_H-M   'P 1'
#
loop_
_entity.id
_entity.type
_entity.pdbx_description
1 polymer ?
#
loop_
_entity_poly.entity_id
_entity_poly.type
_entity_poly.pdbx_seq_one_letter_code
_entity_poly.pdbx_strand_id
1 'polypeptide(L)'
;PNQAMAFSNAVIEKKRKQLEDLKKNDVLANFTIDSPVPYKIEDILSDFTEKDTEMVKGSGNREKQGPLHGKLTRFIQRLESKTKDKRLNFLFNSSKDVLSYEYIETLCKKLMHSSSLQNDKGIKIIDFSEVPSDVLPLMVSLVGRLLFSVQQWIPKDKRHPLALFCDEAHLYLPSSPNDSIEAIGLENFERIAKEGRKYGIGLVVISQRPAEVNRTILSQSNNFVAMRLTNAEDQAVIKRLLPDSLGNFAELLPILDIGEALVVGDASLLPSRIKIKEPSLKPDSATIDFWNEWCKDKTDDVISIAIASLRKQSK
;
A
#
# COMPACT_ATOMS: atom_id res chain seq x y z
N PRO A 1 -15.86 21.73 -17.28
CA PRO A 1 -16.00 20.49 -18.08
C PRO A 1 -15.00 20.43 -19.23
N ASN A 2 -14.83 21.55 -20.00
CA ASN A 2 -13.96 21.54 -21.18
C ASN A 2 -12.46 21.36 -20.88
N GLN A 3 -11.97 21.80 -19.74
CA GLN A 3 -10.55 21.66 -19.36
C GLN A 3 -10.20 20.23 -18.95
N ALA A 4 -11.08 19.56 -18.19
CA ALA A 4 -10.90 18.16 -17.82
C ALA A 4 -10.93 17.25 -19.06
N MET A 5 -11.80 17.55 -20.01
CA MET A 5 -11.92 16.82 -21.28
C MET A 5 -10.68 17.00 -22.16
N ALA A 6 -10.16 18.21 -22.22
CA ALA A 6 -8.92 18.52 -22.96
C ALA A 6 -7.70 17.82 -22.34
N PHE A 7 -7.62 17.78 -21.02
CA PHE A 7 -6.56 17.04 -20.30
C PHE A 7 -6.65 15.53 -20.57
N SER A 8 -7.85 14.95 -20.48
CA SER A 8 -8.06 13.53 -20.76
C SER A 8 -7.66 13.17 -22.21
N ASN A 9 -8.00 14.01 -23.19
CA ASN A 9 -7.62 13.80 -24.57
C ASN A 9 -6.10 13.86 -24.78
N ALA A 10 -5.41 14.79 -24.13
CA ALA A 10 -3.96 14.90 -24.20
C ALA A 10 -3.26 13.66 -23.60
N VAL A 11 -3.77 13.13 -22.49
CA VAL A 11 -3.26 11.88 -21.89
C VAL A 11 -3.48 10.70 -22.82
N ILE A 12 -4.66 10.59 -23.45
CA ILE A 12 -4.97 9.51 -24.39
C ILE A 12 -4.03 9.56 -25.61
N GLU A 13 -3.83 10.73 -26.20
CA GLU A 13 -2.92 10.90 -27.34
C GLU A 13 -1.47 10.53 -26.97
N LYS A 14 -1.00 10.90 -25.80
CA LYS A 14 0.33 10.54 -25.33
C LYS A 14 0.47 9.03 -25.14
N LYS A 15 -0.52 8.37 -24.51
CA LYS A 15 -0.55 6.92 -24.39
C LYS A 15 -0.57 6.21 -25.73
N ARG A 16 -1.32 6.72 -26.68
CA ARG A 16 -1.39 6.19 -28.06
C ARG A 16 -0.01 6.20 -28.69
N LYS A 17 0.66 7.33 -28.68
CA LYS A 17 2.02 7.48 -29.21
C LYS A 17 3.01 6.50 -28.56
N GLN A 18 2.97 6.37 -27.23
CA GLN A 18 3.82 5.41 -26.52
C GLN A 18 3.55 3.96 -26.93
N LEU A 19 2.29 3.57 -27.13
CA LEU A 19 1.93 2.22 -27.59
C LEU A 19 2.35 1.98 -29.04
N GLU A 20 2.28 2.99 -29.91
CA GLU A 20 2.80 2.95 -31.26
C GLU A 20 4.33 2.75 -31.26
N ASP A 21 5.04 3.52 -30.46
CA ASP A 21 6.51 3.42 -30.29
C ASP A 21 6.93 2.01 -29.78
N LEU A 22 6.12 1.41 -28.92
CA LEU A 22 6.29 0.05 -28.40
C LEU A 22 5.76 -1.05 -29.35
N LYS A 23 5.22 -0.68 -30.51
CA LYS A 23 4.62 -1.60 -31.52
C LYS A 23 3.52 -2.51 -30.94
N LYS A 24 2.74 -2.02 -29.97
CA LYS A 24 1.63 -2.74 -29.35
C LYS A 24 0.30 -2.45 -30.03
N ASN A 25 0.22 -2.72 -31.32
CA ASN A 25 -0.95 -2.43 -32.17
C ASN A 25 -2.21 -3.17 -31.76
N ASP A 26 -2.11 -4.32 -31.16
CA ASP A 26 -3.19 -5.11 -30.59
C ASP A 26 -3.88 -4.42 -29.41
N VAL A 27 -3.14 -3.61 -28.66
CA VAL A 27 -3.65 -2.83 -27.51
C VAL A 27 -4.24 -1.50 -27.97
N LEU A 28 -3.72 -0.92 -29.08
CA LEU A 28 -4.12 0.39 -29.59
C LEU A 28 -5.61 0.50 -29.90
N ALA A 29 -6.25 -0.61 -30.32
CA ALA A 29 -7.66 -0.60 -30.70
C ALA A 29 -8.61 -0.39 -29.51
N ASN A 30 -8.24 -0.84 -28.31
CA ASN A 30 -9.11 -0.93 -27.15
C ASN A 30 -8.56 -0.29 -25.87
N PHE A 31 -7.46 0.49 -25.93
CA PHE A 31 -6.91 1.11 -24.72
C PHE A 31 -7.80 2.26 -24.24
N THR A 32 -7.77 2.48 -22.94
CA THR A 32 -8.50 3.55 -22.25
C THR A 32 -7.54 4.43 -21.45
N ILE A 33 -8.08 5.50 -20.84
CA ILE A 33 -7.29 6.35 -19.95
C ILE A 33 -6.69 5.56 -18.76
N ASP A 34 -7.37 4.51 -18.32
CA ASP A 34 -6.94 3.66 -17.19
C ASP A 34 -6.01 2.52 -17.60
N SER A 35 -5.82 2.30 -18.92
CA SER A 35 -4.90 1.27 -19.39
C SER A 35 -3.48 1.55 -18.92
N PRO A 36 -2.79 0.59 -18.29
CA PRO A 36 -1.42 0.77 -17.83
C PRO A 36 -0.47 0.87 -19.02
N VAL A 37 0.25 1.96 -19.11
CA VAL A 37 1.28 2.21 -20.12
C VAL A 37 2.54 2.71 -19.40
N PRO A 38 3.73 2.12 -19.65
CA PRO A 38 4.96 2.58 -19.04
C PRO A 38 5.28 4.02 -19.45
N TYR A 39 5.80 4.80 -18.51
CA TYR A 39 6.22 6.18 -18.77
C TYR A 39 7.45 6.54 -17.94
N LYS A 40 8.19 7.55 -18.38
CA LYS A 40 9.29 8.13 -17.61
C LYS A 40 8.79 9.37 -16.86
N ILE A 41 9.21 9.49 -15.62
CA ILE A 41 8.81 10.63 -14.78
C ILE A 41 9.37 11.95 -15.34
N GLU A 42 10.56 11.89 -15.96
CA GLU A 42 11.20 13.04 -16.61
C GLU A 42 10.34 13.59 -17.74
N ASP A 43 9.69 12.72 -18.52
CA ASP A 43 8.80 13.14 -19.61
C ASP A 43 7.59 13.89 -19.05
N ILE A 44 7.05 13.44 -17.92
CA ILE A 44 5.94 14.12 -17.23
C ILE A 44 6.36 15.49 -16.72
N LEU A 45 7.55 15.57 -16.09
CA LEU A 45 8.09 16.86 -15.62
C LEU A 45 8.30 17.84 -16.77
N SER A 46 8.84 17.36 -17.90
CA SER A 46 9.03 18.15 -19.11
C SER A 46 7.70 18.70 -19.65
N ASP A 47 6.66 17.81 -19.75
CA ASP A 47 5.34 18.20 -20.23
C ASP A 47 4.68 19.24 -19.33
N PHE A 48 4.77 19.09 -18.00
CA PHE A 48 4.23 20.07 -17.07
C PHE A 48 4.96 21.40 -17.15
N THR A 49 6.28 21.38 -17.32
CA THR A 49 7.08 22.59 -17.48
C THR A 49 6.72 23.30 -18.78
N GLU A 50 6.55 22.57 -19.88
CA GLU A 50 6.09 23.13 -21.15
C GLU A 50 4.72 23.80 -21.00
N LYS A 51 3.76 23.12 -20.35
CA LYS A 51 2.42 23.67 -20.11
C LYS A 51 2.40 24.86 -19.15
N ASP A 52 3.30 24.89 -18.18
CA ASP A 52 3.42 26.01 -17.23
C ASP A 52 4.02 27.28 -17.87
N THR A 53 4.78 27.11 -18.96
CA THR A 53 5.40 28.20 -19.72
C THR A 53 4.74 28.45 -21.07
N GLU A 54 3.72 27.66 -21.44
CA GLU A 54 3.09 27.69 -22.76
C GLU A 54 2.50 29.09 -23.10
N MET A 55 2.83 29.59 -24.29
CA MET A 55 2.20 30.75 -24.89
C MET A 55 1.37 30.28 -26.08
N VAL A 56 0.13 30.70 -26.16
CA VAL A 56 -0.80 30.35 -27.26
C VAL A 56 -1.11 31.56 -28.11
N LYS A 57 -1.39 31.36 -29.40
CA LYS A 57 -1.80 32.43 -30.30
C LYS A 57 -3.15 32.99 -29.88
N GLY A 58 -3.18 34.28 -29.60
CA GLY A 58 -4.39 35.04 -29.34
C GLY A 58 -4.99 35.68 -30.62
N SER A 59 -6.05 36.41 -30.47
CA SER A 59 -6.67 37.18 -31.58
C SER A 59 -5.69 38.25 -32.08
N GLY A 60 -5.41 38.28 -33.41
CA GLY A 60 -4.60 39.32 -34.04
C GLY A 60 -3.07 39.14 -33.91
N ASN A 61 -2.55 37.94 -33.98
CA ASN A 61 -1.11 37.62 -33.98
C ASN A 61 -0.34 37.99 -32.67
N ARG A 62 -1.07 38.23 -31.56
CA ARG A 62 -0.48 38.45 -30.24
C ARG A 62 -0.41 37.11 -29.50
N GLU A 63 0.71 36.89 -28.83
CA GLU A 63 0.85 35.75 -27.93
C GLU A 63 0.06 36.00 -26.63
N LYS A 64 -0.65 34.97 -26.15
CA LYS A 64 -1.39 34.98 -24.90
C LYS A 64 -0.92 33.82 -24.04
N GLN A 65 -0.88 34.03 -22.74
CA GLN A 65 -0.59 32.95 -21.78
C GLN A 65 -1.55 31.79 -21.94
N GLY A 66 -1.00 30.57 -21.97
CA GLY A 66 -1.78 29.35 -22.01
C GLY A 66 -2.65 29.15 -20.75
N PRO A 67 -3.62 28.24 -20.76
CA PRO A 67 -4.59 28.07 -19.68
C PRO A 67 -3.96 27.61 -18.36
N LEU A 68 -2.78 26.99 -18.42
CA LEU A 68 -2.03 26.47 -17.27
C LEU A 68 -0.78 27.31 -16.94
N HIS A 69 -0.51 28.35 -17.69
CA HIS A 69 0.66 29.19 -17.50
C HIS A 69 0.78 29.71 -16.06
N GLY A 70 1.92 29.43 -15.40
CA GLY A 70 2.23 29.83 -14.03
C GLY A 70 1.43 29.10 -12.92
N LYS A 71 0.55 28.17 -13.29
CA LYS A 71 -0.30 27.46 -12.31
C LYS A 71 0.32 26.15 -11.80
N LEU A 72 1.26 25.59 -12.54
CA LEU A 72 1.88 24.30 -12.22
C LEU A 72 3.23 24.45 -11.51
N THR A 73 3.79 25.64 -11.40
CA THR A 73 5.14 25.91 -10.88
C THR A 73 5.38 25.25 -9.52
N ARG A 74 4.46 25.42 -8.55
CA ARG A 74 4.60 24.80 -7.21
C ARG A 74 4.49 23.29 -7.25
N PHE A 75 3.66 22.75 -8.13
CA PHE A 75 3.51 21.30 -8.30
C PHE A 75 4.79 20.71 -8.89
N ILE A 76 5.35 21.33 -9.94
CA ILE A 76 6.60 20.91 -10.57
C ILE A 76 7.74 20.91 -9.54
N GLN A 77 7.91 21.98 -8.76
CA GLN A 77 8.93 22.07 -7.72
C GLN A 77 8.80 20.95 -6.66
N ARG A 78 7.57 20.62 -6.23
CA ARG A 78 7.32 19.53 -5.28
C ARG A 78 7.66 18.18 -5.90
N LEU A 79 7.26 17.95 -7.15
CA LEU A 79 7.54 16.69 -7.84
C LEU A 79 9.05 16.53 -8.07
N GLU A 80 9.75 17.56 -8.50
CA GLU A 80 11.23 17.55 -8.61
C GLU A 80 11.92 17.29 -7.29
N SER A 81 11.44 17.88 -6.20
CA SER A 81 11.98 17.62 -4.86
C SER A 81 11.83 16.17 -4.46
N LYS A 82 10.67 15.56 -4.75
CA LYS A 82 10.41 14.14 -4.45
C LYS A 82 11.24 13.20 -5.35
N THR A 83 11.42 13.52 -6.63
CA THR A 83 12.24 12.69 -7.55
C THR A 83 13.72 12.72 -7.19
N LYS A 84 14.20 13.78 -6.54
CA LYS A 84 15.59 13.93 -6.07
C LYS A 84 15.82 13.37 -4.65
N ASP A 85 14.77 12.99 -3.94
CA ASP A 85 14.88 12.42 -2.60
C ASP A 85 15.45 11.00 -2.67
N LYS A 86 16.62 10.79 -2.05
CA LYS A 86 17.31 9.49 -2.06
C LYS A 86 16.47 8.36 -1.46
N ARG A 87 15.62 8.66 -0.48
CA ARG A 87 14.74 7.68 0.16
C ARG A 87 13.67 7.16 -0.79
N LEU A 88 13.33 7.95 -1.82
CA LEU A 88 12.35 7.60 -2.85
C LEU A 88 13.00 7.07 -4.14
N ASN A 89 14.31 6.85 -4.11
CA ASN A 89 15.08 6.41 -5.26
C ASN A 89 14.55 5.10 -5.87
N PHE A 90 14.03 4.21 -5.03
CA PHE A 90 13.42 2.95 -5.45
C PHE A 90 12.16 3.14 -6.33
N LEU A 91 11.48 4.31 -6.22
CA LEU A 91 10.33 4.66 -7.05
C LEU A 91 10.72 5.28 -8.38
N PHE A 92 11.77 6.09 -8.39
CA PHE A 92 12.08 6.98 -9.52
C PHE A 92 13.32 6.55 -10.30
N ASN A 93 14.31 5.92 -9.65
CA ASN A 93 15.52 5.40 -10.30
C ASN A 93 15.42 3.90 -10.59
N SER A 94 14.36 3.53 -11.26
CA SER A 94 14.15 2.15 -11.63
C SER A 94 15.06 1.70 -12.79
N SER A 95 15.36 0.40 -12.83
CA SER A 95 16.07 -0.22 -13.94
C SER A 95 15.30 -0.02 -15.25
N LYS A 96 16.01 -0.10 -16.39
CA LYS A 96 15.36 0.02 -17.73
C LYS A 96 14.22 -0.99 -17.94
N ASP A 97 14.27 -2.11 -17.24
CA ASP A 97 13.25 -3.17 -17.32
C ASP A 97 11.86 -2.70 -16.84
N VAL A 98 11.81 -1.74 -15.90
CA VAL A 98 10.55 -1.18 -15.40
C VAL A 98 9.78 -0.42 -16.48
N LEU A 99 10.48 0.08 -17.49
CA LEU A 99 9.90 0.78 -18.63
C LEU A 99 9.44 -0.17 -19.75
N SER A 100 9.65 -1.49 -19.60
CA SER A 100 9.10 -2.45 -20.55
C SER A 100 7.59 -2.61 -20.36
N TYR A 101 6.88 -2.84 -21.46
CA TYR A 101 5.44 -3.08 -21.42
C TYR A 101 5.08 -4.32 -20.60
N GLU A 102 5.97 -5.32 -20.61
CA GLU A 102 5.81 -6.61 -19.93
C GLU A 102 6.14 -6.56 -18.42
N TYR A 103 6.65 -5.42 -17.92
CA TYR A 103 7.07 -5.30 -16.52
C TYR A 103 5.94 -5.58 -15.53
N ILE A 104 4.75 -5.05 -15.79
CA ILE A 104 3.59 -5.24 -14.90
C ILE A 104 3.21 -6.72 -14.78
N GLU A 105 3.28 -7.46 -15.90
CA GLU A 105 3.04 -8.91 -15.90
C GLU A 105 4.07 -9.65 -15.06
N THR A 106 5.35 -9.30 -15.24
CA THR A 106 6.47 -9.87 -14.47
C THR A 106 6.31 -9.59 -12.98
N LEU A 107 5.95 -8.36 -12.62
CA LEU A 107 5.70 -7.96 -11.23
C LEU A 107 4.53 -8.75 -10.63
N CYS A 108 3.42 -8.85 -11.34
CA CYS A 108 2.24 -9.61 -10.88
C CYS A 108 2.57 -11.10 -10.71
N LYS A 109 3.33 -11.69 -11.61
CA LYS A 109 3.81 -13.07 -11.47
C LYS A 109 4.68 -13.24 -10.23
N LYS A 110 5.59 -12.31 -9.95
CA LYS A 110 6.42 -12.33 -8.73
C LYS A 110 5.58 -12.23 -7.45
N LEU A 111 4.53 -11.43 -7.45
CA LEU A 111 3.68 -11.22 -6.28
C LEU A 111 2.67 -12.36 -6.05
N MET A 112 2.11 -12.94 -7.11
CA MET A 112 0.93 -13.80 -7.03
C MET A 112 1.21 -15.28 -7.32
N HIS A 113 2.28 -15.61 -8.06
CA HIS A 113 2.59 -17.01 -8.33
C HIS A 113 3.59 -17.55 -7.33
N SER A 114 3.37 -18.78 -6.88
CA SER A 114 4.44 -19.58 -6.29
C SER A 114 5.42 -19.93 -7.41
N SER A 115 6.72 -19.75 -7.18
CA SER A 115 7.70 -20.23 -8.12
C SER A 115 7.65 -21.76 -8.16
N SER A 116 7.93 -22.36 -9.32
CA SER A 116 8.00 -23.82 -9.49
C SER A 116 9.17 -24.49 -8.75
N LEU A 117 9.91 -23.72 -7.94
CA LEU A 117 10.95 -24.25 -7.07
C LEU A 117 10.32 -25.05 -5.94
N GLN A 118 10.79 -26.28 -5.74
CA GLN A 118 10.26 -27.28 -4.80
C GLN A 118 10.12 -26.79 -3.35
N ASN A 119 10.64 -25.64 -2.99
CA ASN A 119 10.61 -25.05 -1.64
C ASN A 119 9.74 -23.78 -1.54
N ASP A 120 9.05 -23.33 -2.58
CA ASP A 120 8.18 -22.15 -2.50
C ASP A 120 6.86 -22.53 -1.81
N LYS A 121 6.69 -22.04 -0.60
CA LYS A 121 5.49 -22.27 0.22
C LYS A 121 4.31 -21.39 -0.14
N GLY A 122 4.40 -20.61 -1.22
CA GLY A 122 3.34 -19.70 -1.66
C GLY A 122 3.21 -18.44 -0.77
N ILE A 123 4.16 -18.16 0.11
CA ILE A 123 4.20 -16.97 0.95
C ILE A 123 5.12 -15.94 0.31
N LYS A 124 4.61 -14.70 0.11
CA LYS A 124 5.39 -13.56 -0.32
C LYS A 124 5.40 -12.50 0.78
N ILE A 125 6.57 -12.04 1.14
CA ILE A 125 6.76 -10.98 2.12
C ILE A 125 7.18 -9.73 1.38
N ILE A 126 6.44 -8.64 1.60
CA ILE A 126 6.77 -7.30 1.10
C ILE A 126 7.15 -6.49 2.32
N ASP A 127 8.42 -6.17 2.45
CA ASP A 127 8.94 -5.38 3.55
C ASP A 127 8.89 -3.88 3.18
N PHE A 128 8.17 -3.11 3.99
CA PHE A 128 8.03 -1.67 3.85
C PHE A 128 8.76 -0.90 4.96
N SER A 129 9.58 -1.54 5.77
CA SER A 129 10.23 -0.91 6.95
C SER A 129 11.11 0.30 6.60
N GLU A 130 11.67 0.33 5.41
CA GLU A 130 12.50 1.44 4.93
C GLU A 130 11.73 2.50 4.12
N VAL A 131 10.43 2.31 3.91
CA VAL A 131 9.60 3.28 3.18
C VAL A 131 9.22 4.43 4.12
N PRO A 132 9.43 5.69 3.72
CA PRO A 132 9.02 6.83 4.51
C PRO A 132 7.51 6.81 4.82
N SER A 133 7.14 7.20 6.04
CA SER A 133 5.75 7.14 6.54
C SER A 133 4.76 7.96 5.70
N ASP A 134 5.23 9.05 5.08
CA ASP A 134 4.41 9.89 4.20
C ASP A 134 4.09 9.26 2.84
N VAL A 135 4.81 8.19 2.45
CA VAL A 135 4.64 7.47 1.19
C VAL A 135 4.09 6.07 1.40
N LEU A 136 4.24 5.51 2.60
CA LEU A 136 3.82 4.16 2.93
C LEU A 136 2.34 3.85 2.59
N PRO A 137 1.35 4.68 2.94
CA PRO A 137 -0.05 4.41 2.60
C PRO A 137 -0.27 4.31 1.09
N LEU A 138 0.40 5.16 0.30
CA LEU A 138 0.34 5.11 -1.16
C LEU A 138 0.90 3.80 -1.71
N MET A 139 2.08 3.38 -1.23
CA MET A 139 2.74 2.16 -1.71
C MET A 139 1.91 0.91 -1.41
N VAL A 140 1.43 0.80 -0.19
CA VAL A 140 0.57 -0.33 0.22
C VAL A 140 -0.73 -0.33 -0.60
N SER A 141 -1.32 0.85 -0.82
CA SER A 141 -2.51 1.00 -1.65
C SER A 141 -2.29 0.54 -3.10
N LEU A 142 -1.18 0.93 -3.72
CA LEU A 142 -0.85 0.53 -5.09
C LEU A 142 -0.70 -0.99 -5.21
N VAL A 143 -0.05 -1.64 -4.24
CA VAL A 143 0.05 -3.11 -4.21
C VAL A 143 -1.33 -3.74 -4.05
N GLY A 144 -2.12 -3.30 -3.08
CA GLY A 144 -3.48 -3.81 -2.86
C GLY A 144 -4.38 -3.63 -4.10
N ARG A 145 -4.35 -2.46 -4.72
CA ARG A 145 -5.08 -2.16 -5.96
C ARG A 145 -4.64 -3.06 -7.10
N LEU A 146 -3.33 -3.27 -7.28
CA LEU A 146 -2.79 -4.13 -8.33
C LEU A 146 -3.27 -5.56 -8.17
N LEU A 147 -3.11 -6.14 -6.98
CA LEU A 147 -3.53 -7.50 -6.66
C LEU A 147 -5.04 -7.68 -6.87
N PHE A 148 -5.84 -6.74 -6.40
CA PHE A 148 -7.29 -6.78 -6.55
C PHE A 148 -7.70 -6.68 -8.02
N SER A 149 -7.11 -5.75 -8.79
CA SER A 149 -7.41 -5.57 -10.21
C SER A 149 -7.08 -6.83 -11.01
N VAL A 150 -5.90 -7.42 -10.78
CA VAL A 150 -5.52 -8.66 -11.47
C VAL A 150 -6.49 -9.80 -11.14
N GLN A 151 -6.84 -9.98 -9.86
CA GLN A 151 -7.82 -11.01 -9.46
C GLN A 151 -9.19 -10.81 -10.09
N GLN A 152 -9.63 -9.56 -10.30
CA GLN A 152 -10.89 -9.30 -11.00
C GLN A 152 -10.89 -9.82 -12.44
N TRP A 153 -9.76 -9.65 -13.14
CA TRP A 153 -9.63 -10.02 -14.54
C TRP A 153 -9.28 -11.49 -14.78
N ILE A 154 -8.83 -12.23 -13.76
CA ILE A 154 -8.60 -13.67 -13.88
C ILE A 154 -9.94 -14.39 -14.07
N PRO A 155 -10.09 -15.26 -15.09
CA PRO A 155 -11.29 -16.09 -15.28
C PRO A 155 -11.64 -16.86 -14.01
N LYS A 156 -12.94 -16.97 -13.69
CA LYS A 156 -13.40 -17.52 -12.42
C LYS A 156 -12.92 -18.94 -12.15
N ASP A 157 -12.86 -19.75 -13.19
CA ASP A 157 -12.41 -21.16 -13.19
C ASP A 157 -10.90 -21.33 -13.01
N LYS A 158 -10.12 -20.27 -13.26
CA LYS A 158 -8.64 -20.26 -13.15
C LYS A 158 -8.13 -19.44 -11.96
N ARG A 159 -9.04 -18.93 -11.16
CA ARG A 159 -8.71 -18.04 -10.04
C ARG A 159 -8.23 -18.82 -8.83
N HIS A 160 -7.00 -18.58 -8.42
CA HIS A 160 -6.46 -19.06 -7.14
C HIS A 160 -6.73 -18.04 -6.05
N PRO A 161 -7.27 -18.46 -4.88
CA PRO A 161 -7.46 -17.54 -3.77
C PRO A 161 -6.12 -17.10 -3.19
N LEU A 162 -6.06 -15.85 -2.74
CA LEU A 162 -4.93 -15.31 -2.01
C LEU A 162 -5.41 -14.61 -0.73
N ALA A 163 -4.58 -14.66 0.31
CA ALA A 163 -4.79 -13.95 1.55
C ALA A 163 -3.77 -12.82 1.67
N LEU A 164 -4.27 -11.61 1.87
CA LEU A 164 -3.48 -10.41 2.05
C LEU A 164 -3.38 -10.10 3.55
N PHE A 165 -2.21 -10.34 4.13
CA PHE A 165 -1.92 -10.05 5.53
C PHE A 165 -1.37 -8.64 5.65
N CYS A 166 -2.04 -7.80 6.40
CA CYS A 166 -1.72 -6.40 6.64
C CYS A 166 -1.25 -6.25 8.08
N ASP A 167 0.06 -6.37 8.30
CA ASP A 167 0.65 -6.19 9.62
C ASP A 167 0.82 -4.71 9.95
N GLU A 168 0.67 -4.35 11.23
CA GLU A 168 0.64 -2.96 11.73
C GLU A 168 -0.30 -2.06 10.89
N ALA A 169 -1.47 -2.59 10.58
CA ALA A 169 -2.42 -1.98 9.63
C ALA A 169 -2.82 -0.54 9.97
N HIS A 170 -2.74 -0.12 11.23
CA HIS A 170 -3.02 1.25 11.65
C HIS A 170 -2.09 2.29 10.98
N LEU A 171 -0.89 1.88 10.51
CA LEU A 171 0.05 2.79 9.86
C LEU A 171 -0.38 3.20 8.44
N TYR A 172 -1.23 2.42 7.77
CA TYR A 172 -1.59 2.65 6.37
C TYR A 172 -3.08 2.42 6.03
N LEU A 173 -3.85 1.96 7.02
CA LEU A 173 -5.32 1.87 6.95
C LEU A 173 -5.95 2.69 8.09
N PRO A 174 -5.66 4.00 8.20
CA PRO A 174 -6.06 4.79 9.35
C PRO A 174 -7.58 4.96 9.46
N SER A 175 -8.06 5.17 10.67
CA SER A 175 -9.49 5.43 10.95
C SER A 175 -9.97 6.75 10.33
N SER A 176 -9.05 7.71 10.18
CA SER A 176 -9.31 9.02 9.56
C SER A 176 -8.12 9.38 8.70
N PRO A 177 -8.29 9.43 7.37
CA PRO A 177 -7.20 9.82 6.48
C PRO A 177 -6.84 11.30 6.67
N ASN A 178 -5.54 11.61 6.68
CA ASN A 178 -5.04 12.98 6.86
C ASN A 178 -5.05 13.77 5.54
N ASP A 179 -5.00 13.08 4.41
CA ASP A 179 -4.97 13.69 3.09
C ASP A 179 -5.71 12.87 2.02
N SER A 180 -5.77 13.40 0.80
CA SER A 180 -6.45 12.75 -0.32
C SER A 180 -5.74 11.47 -0.80
N ILE A 181 -4.45 11.33 -0.56
CA ILE A 181 -3.67 10.15 -0.98
C ILE A 181 -4.00 8.98 -0.06
N GLU A 182 -4.00 9.22 1.24
CA GLU A 182 -4.43 8.23 2.23
C GLU A 182 -5.89 7.82 2.00
N ALA A 183 -6.78 8.78 1.69
CA ALA A 183 -8.18 8.50 1.39
C ALA A 183 -8.35 7.57 0.17
N ILE A 184 -7.66 7.85 -0.95
CA ILE A 184 -7.67 6.99 -2.15
C ILE A 184 -7.10 5.60 -1.82
N GLY A 185 -6.05 5.56 -1.01
CA GLY A 185 -5.45 4.31 -0.54
C GLY A 185 -6.45 3.46 0.21
N LEU A 186 -7.13 4.08 1.13
CA LEU A 186 -8.11 3.47 2.00
C LEU A 186 -9.31 2.90 1.21
N GLU A 187 -9.83 3.63 0.21
CA GLU A 187 -10.91 3.17 -0.67
C GLU A 187 -10.61 1.83 -1.34
N ASN A 188 -9.37 1.61 -1.78
CA ASN A 188 -8.97 0.33 -2.39
C ASN A 188 -9.10 -0.83 -1.39
N PHE A 189 -8.66 -0.63 -0.14
CA PHE A 189 -8.75 -1.67 0.89
C PHE A 189 -10.18 -1.85 1.41
N GLU A 190 -10.97 -0.80 1.51
CA GLU A 190 -12.40 -0.91 1.79
C GLU A 190 -13.12 -1.74 0.73
N ARG A 191 -12.75 -1.54 -0.53
CA ARG A 191 -13.29 -2.33 -1.64
C ARG A 191 -12.87 -3.80 -1.53
N ILE A 192 -11.61 -4.07 -1.19
CA ILE A 192 -11.13 -5.45 -0.94
C ILE A 192 -11.92 -6.07 0.22
N ALA A 193 -12.13 -5.36 1.32
CA ALA A 193 -12.89 -5.85 2.47
C ALA A 193 -14.34 -6.18 2.10
N LYS A 194 -15.00 -5.33 1.31
CA LYS A 194 -16.41 -5.49 0.89
C LYS A 194 -16.60 -6.56 -0.20
N GLU A 195 -15.69 -6.65 -1.17
CA GLU A 195 -15.87 -7.40 -2.40
C GLU A 195 -14.83 -8.51 -2.63
N GLY A 196 -13.71 -8.51 -1.90
CA GLY A 196 -12.58 -9.41 -2.13
C GLY A 196 -12.96 -10.88 -2.21
N ARG A 197 -13.91 -11.30 -1.39
CA ARG A 197 -14.44 -12.68 -1.38
C ARG A 197 -14.93 -13.14 -2.77
N LYS A 198 -15.55 -12.25 -3.54
CA LYS A 198 -16.05 -12.56 -4.91
C LYS A 198 -14.92 -12.87 -5.88
N TYR A 199 -13.74 -12.31 -5.60
CA TYR A 199 -12.57 -12.41 -6.48
C TYR A 199 -11.47 -13.30 -5.87
N GLY A 200 -11.78 -13.98 -4.76
CA GLY A 200 -10.83 -14.89 -4.11
C GLY A 200 -9.74 -14.18 -3.33
N ILE A 201 -10.00 -12.96 -2.82
CA ILE A 201 -9.08 -12.27 -1.92
C ILE A 201 -9.66 -12.27 -0.51
N GLY A 202 -8.90 -12.84 0.44
CA GLY A 202 -9.11 -12.69 1.87
C GLY A 202 -8.22 -11.57 2.42
N LEU A 203 -8.78 -10.70 3.25
CA LEU A 203 -8.05 -9.65 3.94
C LEU A 203 -7.87 -10.04 5.41
N VAL A 204 -6.64 -10.04 5.89
CA VAL A 204 -6.29 -10.26 7.29
C VAL A 204 -5.62 -9.00 7.82
N VAL A 205 -6.30 -8.33 8.73
CA VAL A 205 -5.85 -7.08 9.35
C VAL A 205 -5.25 -7.39 10.71
N ILE A 206 -4.00 -7.00 10.92
CA ILE A 206 -3.28 -7.22 12.19
C ILE A 206 -2.89 -5.83 12.72
N SER A 207 -3.25 -5.54 13.95
CA SER A 207 -2.92 -4.26 14.58
C SER A 207 -2.90 -4.37 16.09
N GLN A 208 -2.00 -3.64 16.72
CA GLN A 208 -1.96 -3.43 18.17
C GLN A 208 -2.88 -2.29 18.61
N ARG A 209 -3.40 -1.49 17.64
CA ARG A 209 -4.21 -0.30 17.87
C ARG A 209 -5.49 -0.32 17.02
N PRO A 210 -6.44 -1.18 17.34
CA PRO A 210 -7.67 -1.30 16.55
C PRO A 210 -8.49 0.00 16.50
N ALA A 211 -8.37 0.89 17.47
CA ALA A 211 -9.03 2.19 17.45
C ALA A 211 -8.51 3.12 16.33
N GLU A 212 -7.26 2.96 15.93
CA GLU A 212 -6.63 3.73 14.85
C GLU A 212 -6.87 3.13 13.46
N VAL A 213 -7.44 1.92 13.35
CA VAL A 213 -7.74 1.26 12.07
C VAL A 213 -9.11 1.68 11.53
N ASN A 214 -9.22 1.74 10.20
CA ASN A 214 -10.46 2.09 9.51
C ASN A 214 -11.65 1.20 9.93
N ARG A 215 -12.72 1.85 10.36
CA ARG A 215 -13.93 1.18 10.89
C ARG A 215 -14.68 0.40 9.83
N THR A 216 -14.71 0.88 8.60
CA THR A 216 -15.38 0.17 7.49
C THR A 216 -14.71 -1.18 7.25
N ILE A 217 -13.37 -1.21 7.22
CA ILE A 217 -12.60 -2.44 7.03
C ILE A 217 -12.86 -3.42 8.19
N LEU A 218 -12.76 -2.94 9.44
CA LEU A 218 -13.00 -3.77 10.61
C LEU A 218 -14.44 -4.32 10.64
N SER A 219 -15.44 -3.52 10.29
CA SER A 219 -16.84 -3.96 10.28
C SER A 219 -17.17 -4.99 9.21
N GLN A 220 -16.35 -5.14 8.18
CA GLN A 220 -16.47 -6.16 7.14
C GLN A 220 -15.75 -7.47 7.52
N SER A 221 -15.04 -7.49 8.64
CA SER A 221 -14.36 -8.70 9.12
C SER A 221 -15.37 -9.64 9.78
N ASN A 222 -15.38 -10.90 9.33
CA ASN A 222 -16.27 -11.94 9.84
C ASN A 222 -15.70 -12.65 11.06
N ASN A 223 -14.38 -12.58 11.27
CA ASN A 223 -13.67 -13.30 12.32
C ASN A 223 -12.73 -12.35 13.05
N PHE A 224 -12.68 -12.50 14.36
CA PHE A 224 -11.80 -11.72 15.23
C PHE A 224 -11.00 -12.66 16.14
N VAL A 225 -9.71 -12.37 16.23
CA VAL A 225 -8.80 -12.96 17.21
C VAL A 225 -8.26 -11.79 18.03
N ALA A 226 -8.86 -11.54 19.18
CA ALA A 226 -8.51 -10.43 20.05
C ALA A 226 -7.64 -10.93 21.21
N MET A 227 -6.40 -10.46 21.26
CA MET A 227 -5.49 -10.69 22.36
C MET A 227 -5.68 -9.63 23.46
N ARG A 228 -4.84 -9.61 24.49
CA ARG A 228 -4.94 -8.67 25.60
C ARG A 228 -4.89 -7.23 25.10
N LEU A 229 -5.90 -6.45 25.44
CA LEU A 229 -6.02 -5.02 25.20
C LEU A 229 -6.22 -4.29 26.52
N THR A 230 -5.35 -3.36 26.84
CA THR A 230 -5.40 -2.58 28.09
C THR A 230 -5.99 -1.20 27.90
N ASN A 231 -5.93 -0.65 26.68
CA ASN A 231 -6.49 0.66 26.35
C ASN A 231 -8.00 0.59 26.20
N ALA A 232 -8.72 1.48 26.86
CA ALA A 232 -10.19 1.53 26.85
C ALA A 232 -10.78 1.85 25.46
N GLU A 233 -10.10 2.67 24.65
CA GLU A 233 -10.55 3.00 23.29
C GLU A 233 -10.50 1.78 22.38
N ASP A 234 -9.40 1.01 22.45
CA ASP A 234 -9.22 -0.21 21.69
C ASP A 234 -10.24 -1.30 22.09
N GLN A 235 -10.48 -1.45 23.40
CA GLN A 235 -11.52 -2.35 23.91
C GLN A 235 -12.91 -1.94 23.41
N ALA A 236 -13.22 -0.64 23.38
CA ALA A 236 -14.51 -0.14 22.91
C ALA A 236 -14.75 -0.44 21.43
N VAL A 237 -13.71 -0.43 20.59
CA VAL A 237 -13.84 -0.83 19.19
C VAL A 237 -14.20 -2.30 19.08
N ILE A 238 -13.45 -3.18 19.74
CA ILE A 238 -13.73 -4.62 19.72
C ILE A 238 -15.14 -4.90 20.28
N LYS A 239 -15.50 -4.26 21.39
CA LYS A 239 -16.85 -4.42 21.99
C LYS A 239 -17.98 -4.07 21.02
N ARG A 240 -17.81 -3.04 20.19
CA ARG A 240 -18.81 -2.64 19.16
C ARG A 240 -18.88 -3.58 17.97
N LEU A 241 -17.83 -4.34 17.70
CA LEU A 241 -17.77 -5.30 16.60
C LEU A 241 -18.33 -6.67 17.00
N LEU A 242 -18.44 -6.93 18.30
CA LEU A 242 -19.04 -8.16 18.82
C LEU A 242 -20.56 -8.02 18.85
N PRO A 243 -21.33 -9.12 18.63
CA PRO A 243 -22.75 -9.15 18.88
C PRO A 243 -23.09 -8.77 20.34
N ASP A 244 -24.22 -8.09 20.56
CA ASP A 244 -24.65 -7.62 21.89
C ASP A 244 -24.70 -8.75 22.94
N SER A 245 -25.07 -9.97 22.53
CA SER A 245 -25.08 -11.15 23.38
C SER A 245 -23.69 -11.55 23.93
N LEU A 246 -22.62 -11.00 23.35
CA LEU A 246 -21.23 -11.28 23.72
C LEU A 246 -20.55 -10.10 24.43
N GLY A 247 -21.31 -9.09 24.84
CA GLY A 247 -20.75 -7.88 25.49
C GLY A 247 -19.86 -8.21 26.70
N ASN A 248 -20.24 -9.19 27.50
CA ASN A 248 -19.45 -9.64 28.66
C ASN A 248 -18.13 -10.31 28.26
N PHE A 249 -18.01 -10.86 27.03
CA PHE A 249 -16.77 -11.44 26.53
C PHE A 249 -15.67 -10.38 26.32
N ALA A 250 -16.05 -9.18 25.95
CA ALA A 250 -15.10 -8.08 25.79
C ALA A 250 -14.47 -7.60 27.13
N GLU A 251 -15.14 -7.86 28.24
CA GLU A 251 -14.64 -7.55 29.59
C GLU A 251 -13.43 -8.42 29.97
N LEU A 252 -13.23 -9.54 29.27
CA LEU A 252 -12.07 -10.40 29.46
C LEU A 252 -10.79 -9.85 28.80
N LEU A 253 -10.90 -8.93 27.82
CA LEU A 253 -9.75 -8.43 27.07
C LEU A 253 -8.59 -7.89 27.94
N PRO A 254 -8.84 -7.09 28.99
CA PRO A 254 -7.73 -6.55 29.81
C PRO A 254 -7.08 -7.61 30.72
N ILE A 255 -7.78 -8.70 31.02
CA ILE A 255 -7.32 -9.73 31.96
C ILE A 255 -6.79 -10.99 31.29
N LEU A 256 -6.75 -11.03 29.95
CA LEU A 256 -6.12 -12.11 29.20
C LEU A 256 -4.63 -12.18 29.54
N ASP A 257 -4.13 -13.41 29.67
CA ASP A 257 -2.71 -13.65 29.87
C ASP A 257 -1.92 -13.60 28.56
N ILE A 258 -0.60 -13.60 28.64
CA ILE A 258 0.29 -13.65 27.48
C ILE A 258 -0.02 -14.89 26.63
N GLY A 259 -0.26 -14.70 25.34
CA GLY A 259 -0.60 -15.77 24.39
C GLY A 259 -2.04 -16.27 24.53
N GLU A 260 -2.90 -15.65 25.31
CA GLU A 260 -4.34 -15.91 25.30
C GLU A 260 -5.05 -15.00 24.31
N ALA A 261 -6.10 -15.52 23.71
CA ALA A 261 -6.95 -14.78 22.78
C ALA A 261 -8.42 -15.16 22.91
N LEU A 262 -9.28 -14.19 22.58
CA LEU A 262 -10.69 -14.43 22.32
C LEU A 262 -10.89 -14.62 20.82
N VAL A 263 -11.49 -15.72 20.42
CA VAL A 263 -11.83 -16.06 19.03
C VAL A 263 -13.34 -15.95 18.87
N VAL A 264 -13.78 -15.11 17.93
CA VAL A 264 -15.19 -14.85 17.65
C VAL A 264 -15.40 -14.73 16.16
N GLY A 265 -16.50 -15.24 15.66
CA GLY A 265 -16.92 -15.10 14.25
C GLY A 265 -17.25 -16.43 13.60
N ASP A 266 -17.43 -16.40 12.29
CA ASP A 266 -17.91 -17.54 11.49
C ASP A 266 -16.96 -18.76 11.50
N ALA A 267 -15.69 -18.57 11.80
CA ALA A 267 -14.69 -19.65 11.90
C ALA A 267 -14.76 -20.44 13.22
N SER A 268 -15.52 -19.96 14.20
CA SER A 268 -15.69 -20.62 15.49
C SER A 268 -17.17 -20.81 15.80
N LEU A 269 -17.59 -22.04 16.07
CA LEU A 269 -19.00 -22.34 16.39
C LEU A 269 -19.49 -21.58 17.63
N LEU A 270 -18.61 -21.31 18.56
CA LEU A 270 -18.88 -20.55 19.79
C LEU A 270 -17.72 -19.61 20.07
N PRO A 271 -18.00 -18.41 20.62
CA PRO A 271 -16.98 -17.55 21.15
C PRO A 271 -16.11 -18.32 22.16
N SER A 272 -14.81 -18.29 21.98
CA SER A 272 -13.89 -19.12 22.75
C SER A 272 -12.69 -18.33 23.24
N ARG A 273 -12.32 -18.53 24.51
CA ARG A 273 -11.01 -18.14 25.02
C ARG A 273 -10.04 -19.28 24.76
N ILE A 274 -8.95 -19.00 24.07
CA ILE A 274 -7.95 -20.01 23.71
C ILE A 274 -6.56 -19.58 24.17
N LYS A 275 -5.69 -20.56 24.37
CA LYS A 275 -4.25 -20.37 24.53
C LYS A 275 -3.57 -20.67 23.20
N ILE A 276 -2.92 -19.66 22.62
CA ILE A 276 -2.16 -19.83 21.38
C ILE A 276 -0.86 -20.57 21.71
N LYS A 277 -0.61 -21.62 20.95
CA LYS A 277 0.62 -22.40 21.11
C LYS A 277 1.82 -21.59 20.60
N GLU A 278 2.90 -21.58 21.37
CA GLU A 278 4.16 -20.98 20.91
C GLU A 278 4.66 -21.67 19.63
N PRO A 279 5.15 -20.90 18.64
CA PRO A 279 5.72 -21.47 17.44
C PRO A 279 6.99 -22.26 17.78
N SER A 280 7.20 -23.39 17.10
CA SER A 280 8.41 -24.21 17.26
C SER A 280 9.69 -23.49 16.83
N LEU A 281 9.56 -22.61 15.83
CA LEU A 281 10.62 -21.69 15.41
C LEU A 281 10.33 -20.34 16.02
N LYS A 282 11.17 -19.88 16.92
CA LYS A 282 11.03 -18.55 17.50
C LYS A 282 11.32 -17.50 16.43
N PRO A 283 10.46 -16.48 16.28
CA PRO A 283 10.77 -15.37 15.39
C PRO A 283 12.02 -14.65 15.91
N ASP A 284 12.89 -14.26 15.00
CA ASP A 284 14.03 -13.38 15.29
C ASP A 284 13.53 -11.93 15.44
N SER A 285 12.62 -11.73 16.36
CA SER A 285 12.19 -10.40 16.76
C SER A 285 13.18 -9.91 17.79
N ALA A 286 14.13 -9.09 17.34
CA ALA A 286 15.20 -8.54 18.16
C ALA A 286 14.68 -7.56 19.25
N THR A 287 13.86 -8.05 20.16
CA THR A 287 13.61 -7.32 21.40
C THR A 287 14.87 -7.41 22.23
N ILE A 288 15.59 -6.32 22.34
CA ILE A 288 16.80 -6.22 23.16
C ILE A 288 16.41 -6.52 24.60
N ASP A 289 17.07 -7.49 25.22
CA ASP A 289 16.98 -7.71 26.66
C ASP A 289 17.72 -6.55 27.35
N PHE A 290 16.99 -5.50 27.64
CA PHE A 290 17.54 -4.27 28.21
C PHE A 290 18.36 -4.53 29.47
N TRP A 291 17.89 -5.43 30.36
CA TRP A 291 18.58 -5.69 31.60
C TRP A 291 19.95 -6.33 31.37
N ASN A 292 19.99 -7.39 30.59
CA ASN A 292 21.23 -8.07 30.28
C ASN A 292 22.17 -7.20 29.43
N GLU A 293 21.64 -6.39 28.51
CA GLU A 293 22.47 -5.51 27.69
C GLU A 293 23.04 -4.33 28.49
N TRP A 294 22.31 -3.79 29.48
CA TRP A 294 22.83 -2.74 30.34
C TRP A 294 23.95 -3.23 31.28
N CYS A 295 23.94 -4.51 31.62
CA CYS A 295 24.97 -5.13 32.44
C CYS A 295 26.26 -5.50 31.69
N LYS A 296 26.27 -5.35 30.34
CA LYS A 296 27.46 -5.63 29.53
C LYS A 296 28.34 -4.38 29.41
N ASP A 297 29.65 -4.55 29.62
CA ASP A 297 30.64 -3.52 29.28
C ASP A 297 30.69 -3.39 27.74
N LYS A 298 30.39 -2.21 27.22
CA LYS A 298 30.50 -1.90 25.79
C LYS A 298 31.85 -1.24 25.53
N THR A 299 32.69 -1.93 24.78
CA THR A 299 34.04 -1.47 24.43
C THR A 299 34.12 -0.88 23.02
N ASP A 300 33.12 -1.13 22.17
CA ASP A 300 33.18 -0.74 20.75
C ASP A 300 32.49 0.61 20.50
N ASP A 301 33.17 1.51 19.81
CA ASP A 301 32.61 2.75 19.33
C ASP A 301 31.79 2.50 18.03
N VAL A 302 30.53 2.10 18.21
CA VAL A 302 29.59 1.91 17.11
C VAL A 302 28.93 3.22 16.64
N ILE A 303 29.14 4.33 17.36
CA ILE A 303 28.49 5.61 17.06
C ILE A 303 29.01 6.17 15.75
N SER A 304 30.32 6.07 15.50
CA SER A 304 30.95 6.53 14.26
C SER A 304 30.38 5.82 13.03
N ILE A 305 30.14 4.49 13.14
CA ILE A 305 29.51 3.67 12.08
C ILE A 305 28.07 4.10 11.87
N ALA A 306 27.31 4.28 12.97
CA ALA A 306 25.93 4.72 12.91
C ALA A 306 25.79 6.10 12.27
N ILE A 307 26.65 7.06 12.62
CA ILE A 307 26.65 8.40 12.03
C ILE A 307 27.02 8.37 10.55
N ALA A 308 27.98 7.51 10.15
CA ALA A 308 28.31 7.34 8.73
C ALA A 308 27.13 6.81 7.92
N SER A 309 26.41 5.81 8.44
CA SER A 309 25.17 5.27 7.84
C SER A 309 24.05 6.31 7.81
N LEU A 310 23.84 7.05 8.88
CA LEU A 310 22.87 8.14 8.96
C LEU A 310 23.12 9.22 7.89
N ARG A 311 24.39 9.62 7.71
CA ARG A 311 24.75 10.62 6.68
C ARG A 311 24.52 10.12 5.26
N LYS A 312 24.70 8.83 5.03
CA LYS A 312 24.41 8.19 3.73
C LYS A 312 22.90 7.96 3.53
N GLN A 313 22.11 8.00 4.59
CA GLN A 313 20.70 7.57 4.61
C GLN A 313 20.54 6.13 4.07
N SER A 314 21.47 5.27 4.40
CA SER A 314 21.47 3.84 4.04
C SER A 314 22.19 3.06 5.13
N LYS A 315 21.71 1.87 5.42
CA LYS A 315 22.41 0.90 6.30
C LYS A 315 23.57 0.24 5.61
#